data_42a2ea30bbf113253a786c1f664c8054
#
_entry.id   42a2ea30bbf113253a786c1f664c8054
#
_cell.length_a   1.000
_cell.length_b   1.000
_cell.length_c   1.000
_cell.angle_alpha   90.00
_cell.angle_beta   90.00
_cell.angle_gamma   90.00
#
_symmetry.space_group_name_H-M   'P 1'
#
loop_
_entity.id
_entity.type
_entity.pdbx_description
1 polymer ?
#
loop_
_entity_poly.entity_id
_entity_poly.type
_entity_poly.pdbx_seq_one_letter_code
_entity_poly.pdbx_strand_id
1 'polypeptide(L)'
;DGTPLVRTHRQGRSVCREVSEQMKQILESEGHDTSNLGAHDYPVQMMFDLDEGDDFYGLGDKTGFLNKKNYEYENWNSDIPQAHNEDYHALYKSIPVLFCKKKNDVYGMFFDNTFHSYLNLGKENPEYYFYGADDGNLDLYFLGGEKLTDLIEEYTYLTGRTPLPQRWTLGYQQSRWGYQCAEDIRDVAEHFRDLDIPCDAIHFDIDYMDGYRVFTWNDAKYGKPGDLIAEIKKQGFKTVTIIDPGTKVDPDYFMCKEGEENGYFATDTQGTTYVNEVWPGDA
;
A
#
# COMPACT_ATOMS: atom_id res chain seq x y z
N ASP A 1 -14.51 34.98 7.06
CA ASP A 1 -13.96 35.90 8.08
C ASP A 1 -12.48 36.26 7.81
N GLY A 2 -11.85 35.65 6.80
CA GLY A 2 -10.47 35.89 6.40
C GLY A 2 -9.43 35.11 7.20
N THR A 3 -9.84 34.18 8.04
CA THR A 3 -8.90 33.27 8.71
C THR A 3 -8.34 32.27 7.68
N PRO A 4 -7.01 32.13 7.52
CA PRO A 4 -6.43 31.20 6.56
C PRO A 4 -6.72 29.76 6.98
N LEU A 5 -7.12 28.90 6.01
CA LEU A 5 -7.35 27.47 6.22
C LEU A 5 -6.04 26.73 6.52
N VAL A 6 -4.98 27.13 5.83
CA VAL A 6 -3.65 26.53 6.00
C VAL A 6 -2.59 27.62 6.00
N ARG A 7 -1.54 27.43 6.77
CA ARG A 7 -0.38 28.30 6.82
C ARG A 7 0.89 27.47 6.74
N THR A 8 1.85 27.93 5.98
CA THR A 8 3.20 27.36 6.01
C THR A 8 3.87 27.69 7.34
N HIS A 9 4.52 26.71 7.92
CA HIS A 9 5.24 26.89 9.18
C HIS A 9 6.47 27.79 8.97
N ARG A 10 6.68 28.76 9.85
CA ARG A 10 7.71 29.79 9.66
C ARG A 10 9.12 29.32 10.01
N GLN A 11 9.24 28.32 10.86
CA GLN A 11 10.53 27.77 11.27
C GLN A 11 10.78 26.47 10.52
N GLY A 12 11.98 26.29 9.98
CA GLY A 12 12.39 25.01 9.41
C GLY A 12 12.57 23.96 10.50
N ARG A 13 12.56 22.67 10.13
CA ARG A 13 12.97 21.60 11.03
C ARG A 13 14.41 21.80 11.46
N SER A 14 14.68 21.65 12.75
CA SER A 14 16.04 21.55 13.24
C SER A 14 16.49 20.11 13.12
N VAL A 15 17.17 19.79 12.03
CA VAL A 15 17.72 18.44 11.78
C VAL A 15 19.21 18.48 12.02
N CYS A 16 19.69 17.69 12.96
CA CYS A 16 21.12 17.49 13.17
C CYS A 16 21.56 16.21 12.43
N ARG A 17 22.17 16.37 11.26
CA ARG A 17 22.52 15.27 10.34
C ARG A 17 23.61 14.33 10.87
N GLU A 18 24.50 14.81 11.72
CA GLU A 18 25.62 14.02 12.21
C GLU A 18 25.78 14.18 13.72
N VAL A 19 25.23 13.27 14.46
CA VAL A 19 25.49 13.16 15.89
C VAL A 19 26.20 11.82 16.12
N SER A 20 27.41 11.87 16.68
CA SER A 20 28.08 10.64 17.10
C SER A 20 27.25 9.95 18.20
N GLU A 21 27.30 8.62 18.24
CA GLU A 21 26.63 7.85 19.31
C GLU A 21 27.06 8.32 20.71
N GLN A 22 28.30 8.76 20.86
CA GLN A 22 28.78 9.36 22.13
C GLN A 22 28.05 10.67 22.45
N MET A 23 27.83 11.54 21.49
CA MET A 23 27.10 12.79 21.70
C MET A 23 25.64 12.52 22.03
N LYS A 24 25.01 11.57 21.34
CA LYS A 24 23.63 11.14 21.63
C LYS A 24 23.51 10.65 23.08
N GLN A 25 24.40 9.77 23.54
CA GLN A 25 24.42 9.28 24.89
C GLN A 25 24.63 10.40 25.92
N ILE A 26 25.48 11.38 25.65
CA ILE A 26 25.69 12.54 26.53
C ILE A 26 24.38 13.35 26.64
N LEU A 27 23.76 13.68 25.54
CA LEU A 27 22.49 14.45 25.48
C LEU A 27 21.36 13.72 26.24
N GLU A 28 21.24 12.40 26.04
CA GLU A 28 20.27 11.57 26.76
C GLU A 28 20.55 11.56 28.29
N SER A 29 21.83 11.48 28.67
CA SER A 29 22.22 11.52 30.08
C SER A 29 21.93 12.87 30.75
N GLU A 30 21.89 13.94 29.96
CA GLU A 30 21.55 15.29 30.42
C GLU A 30 20.04 15.56 30.37
N GLY A 31 19.23 14.57 29.93
CA GLY A 31 17.77 14.66 29.87
C GLY A 31 17.23 15.39 28.67
N HIS A 32 18.03 15.57 27.61
CA HIS A 32 17.58 16.13 26.35
C HIS A 32 16.82 15.09 25.52
N ASP A 33 15.77 15.53 24.82
CA ASP A 33 15.10 14.71 23.83
C ASP A 33 16.01 14.54 22.61
N THR A 34 16.38 13.28 22.32
CA THR A 34 17.25 12.92 21.21
C THR A 34 16.50 12.28 20.06
N SER A 35 15.16 12.24 20.10
CA SER A 35 14.31 11.59 19.10
C SER A 35 14.50 12.14 17.69
N ASN A 36 14.88 13.42 17.55
CA ASN A 36 15.13 14.10 16.27
C ASN A 36 16.62 14.13 15.87
N LEU A 37 17.50 13.55 16.66
CA LEU A 37 18.90 13.46 16.29
C LEU A 37 19.11 12.38 15.25
N GLY A 38 19.63 12.77 14.09
CA GLY A 38 19.75 11.91 12.91
C GLY A 38 18.46 11.76 12.10
N ALA A 39 17.45 12.57 12.40
CA ALA A 39 16.24 12.63 11.59
C ALA A 39 16.58 12.98 10.14
N HIS A 40 15.90 12.30 9.21
CA HIS A 40 16.14 12.46 7.77
C HIS A 40 15.78 13.89 7.33
N ASP A 41 16.68 14.51 6.54
CA ASP A 41 16.44 15.80 5.93
C ASP A 41 16.10 15.56 4.44
N TYR A 42 14.90 16.00 4.07
CA TYR A 42 14.35 15.75 2.74
C TYR A 42 14.73 16.87 1.77
N PRO A 43 15.26 16.55 0.56
CA PRO A 43 15.54 17.55 -0.47
C PRO A 43 14.27 18.32 -0.91
N VAL A 44 13.13 17.64 -0.92
CA VAL A 44 11.82 18.23 -1.18
C VAL A 44 11.04 18.21 0.13
N GLN A 45 10.70 19.38 0.68
CA GLN A 45 10.00 19.46 1.96
C GLN A 45 9.06 20.64 2.01
N MET A 46 7.90 20.44 2.63
CA MET A 46 6.96 21.50 2.95
C MET A 46 6.35 21.28 4.34
N MET A 47 6.33 22.36 5.13
CA MET A 47 5.83 22.33 6.50
C MET A 47 4.64 23.27 6.66
N PHE A 48 3.72 22.86 7.50
CA PHE A 48 2.49 23.59 7.77
C PHE A 48 2.23 23.70 9.27
N ASP A 49 1.63 24.80 9.70
CA ASP A 49 1.18 24.97 11.07
C ASP A 49 0.11 23.92 11.41
N LEU A 50 0.19 23.35 12.61
CA LEU A 50 -0.77 22.39 13.16
C LEU A 50 -1.53 23.03 14.31
N ASP A 51 -2.85 23.11 14.19
CA ASP A 51 -3.71 23.56 15.27
C ASP A 51 -4.27 22.37 16.07
N GLU A 52 -4.59 22.58 17.34
CA GLU A 52 -5.10 21.53 18.23
C GLU A 52 -6.35 20.82 17.67
N GLY A 53 -7.21 21.55 16.99
CA GLY A 53 -8.47 21.06 16.43
C GLY A 53 -8.38 20.49 15.01
N ASP A 54 -7.17 20.27 14.48
CA ASP A 54 -6.96 19.69 13.16
C ASP A 54 -7.05 18.17 13.21
N ASP A 55 -7.78 17.57 12.26
CA ASP A 55 -7.89 16.13 12.03
C ASP A 55 -7.39 15.80 10.63
N PHE A 56 -6.76 14.63 10.47
CA PHE A 56 -6.18 14.18 9.21
C PHE A 56 -6.71 12.82 8.78
N TYR A 57 -7.00 12.66 7.48
CA TYR A 57 -7.52 11.45 6.88
C TYR A 57 -6.85 11.19 5.52
N GLY A 58 -6.87 9.95 5.02
CA GLY A 58 -6.34 9.60 3.69
C GLY A 58 -5.09 8.75 3.75
N LEU A 59 -4.13 9.01 2.86
CA LEU A 59 -2.81 8.39 2.69
C LEU A 59 -2.82 6.93 2.17
N GLY A 60 -3.98 6.37 1.82
CA GLY A 60 -4.11 5.00 1.34
C GLY A 60 -4.18 3.97 2.48
N ASP A 61 -3.46 2.88 2.34
CA ASP A 61 -3.45 1.78 3.30
C ASP A 61 -2.43 2.07 4.40
N LYS A 62 -2.92 2.44 5.57
CA LYS A 62 -2.10 2.86 6.72
C LYS A 62 -2.70 2.32 8.02
N THR A 63 -1.83 1.91 8.95
CA THR A 63 -2.21 1.48 10.30
C THR A 63 -2.72 2.65 11.17
N GLY A 64 -3.06 2.35 12.42
CA GLY A 64 -3.53 3.34 13.38
C GLY A 64 -5.00 3.69 13.24
N PHE A 65 -5.43 4.71 13.95
CA PHE A 65 -6.81 5.18 13.95
C PHE A 65 -7.19 5.87 12.62
N LEU A 66 -8.50 6.06 12.41
CA LEU A 66 -9.01 6.77 11.24
C LEU A 66 -8.45 8.20 11.13
N ASN A 67 -8.43 8.94 12.25
CA ASN A 67 -7.70 10.19 12.35
C ASN A 67 -6.21 9.91 12.45
N LYS A 68 -5.46 10.43 11.49
CA LYS A 68 -4.01 10.22 11.36
C LYS A 68 -3.16 11.24 12.13
N LYS A 69 -3.77 12.13 12.92
CA LYS A 69 -3.03 13.06 13.77
C LYS A 69 -2.12 12.33 14.77
N ASN A 70 -0.94 12.82 14.99
CA ASN A 70 0.12 12.27 15.83
C ASN A 70 0.75 10.94 15.32
N TYR A 71 0.55 10.64 14.03
CA TYR A 71 1.25 9.55 13.35
C TYR A 71 2.25 10.09 12.33
N GLU A 72 3.14 9.21 11.91
CA GLU A 72 4.02 9.42 10.77
C GLU A 72 3.89 8.24 9.81
N TYR A 73 4.00 8.51 8.52
CA TYR A 73 3.81 7.50 7.49
C TYR A 73 4.77 7.71 6.33
N GLU A 74 5.09 6.59 5.68
CA GLU A 74 5.85 6.54 4.44
C GLU A 74 4.91 6.20 3.27
N ASN A 75 5.09 6.88 2.15
CA ASN A 75 4.51 6.48 0.86
C ASN A 75 5.55 5.68 0.10
N TRP A 76 5.64 4.41 0.47
CA TRP A 76 6.48 3.41 -0.14
C TRP A 76 5.83 2.06 0.06
N ASN A 77 5.31 1.46 -1.02
CA ASN A 77 4.57 0.20 -0.92
C ASN A 77 5.47 -0.90 -0.37
N SER A 78 5.03 -1.52 0.71
CA SER A 78 5.80 -2.52 1.44
C SER A 78 4.96 -3.76 1.70
N ASP A 79 5.54 -4.92 1.43
CA ASP A 79 4.93 -6.21 1.78
C ASP A 79 5.23 -6.52 3.26
N ILE A 80 4.19 -6.51 4.07
CA ILE A 80 4.27 -6.78 5.52
C ILE A 80 3.41 -8.00 5.82
N PRO A 81 3.96 -9.22 5.77
CA PRO A 81 3.21 -10.45 6.00
C PRO A 81 2.86 -10.72 7.48
N GLN A 82 3.46 -9.98 8.42
CA GLN A 82 3.20 -10.10 9.85
C GLN A 82 1.89 -9.43 10.24
N ALA A 83 1.42 -9.71 11.46
CA ALA A 83 0.27 -8.99 12.01
C ALA A 83 0.56 -7.49 12.13
N HIS A 84 -0.31 -6.67 11.54
CA HIS A 84 -0.12 -5.22 11.51
C HIS A 84 -0.44 -4.59 12.87
N ASN A 85 0.37 -3.63 13.26
CA ASN A 85 0.17 -2.77 14.43
C ASN A 85 0.44 -1.30 14.06
N GLU A 86 0.37 -0.39 15.02
CA GLU A 86 0.54 1.04 14.77
C GLU A 86 1.98 1.48 14.46
N ASP A 87 2.96 0.58 14.63
CA ASP A 87 4.39 0.87 14.37
C ASP A 87 4.76 0.77 12.88
N TYR A 88 3.87 0.20 12.05
CA TYR A 88 4.10 0.12 10.62
C TYR A 88 3.75 1.44 9.93
N HIS A 89 4.75 2.12 9.37
CA HIS A 89 4.59 3.40 8.68
C HIS A 89 4.18 3.26 7.22
N ALA A 90 4.43 2.10 6.60
CA ALA A 90 4.11 1.76 5.22
C ALA A 90 3.38 0.43 5.14
N LEU A 91 2.45 0.30 4.20
CA LEU A 91 1.77 -0.92 3.82
C LEU A 91 1.66 -1.00 2.29
N TYR A 92 0.68 -1.73 1.78
CA TYR A 92 0.55 -2.09 0.36
C TYR A 92 0.10 -0.97 -0.57
N LYS A 93 -0.47 0.13 -0.05
CA LYS A 93 -0.97 1.26 -0.88
C LYS A 93 -0.50 2.59 -0.34
N SER A 94 0.13 3.35 -1.22
CA SER A 94 0.57 4.70 -0.97
C SER A 94 -0.22 5.66 -1.86
N ILE A 95 -1.03 6.52 -1.24
CA ILE A 95 -1.83 7.53 -1.92
C ILE A 95 -1.49 8.86 -1.26
N PRO A 96 -0.65 9.71 -1.87
CA PRO A 96 -0.14 10.92 -1.24
C PRO A 96 -1.18 12.05 -1.21
N VAL A 97 -2.37 11.73 -0.67
CA VAL A 97 -3.49 12.66 -0.50
C VAL A 97 -3.86 12.74 0.96
N LEU A 98 -3.80 13.94 1.50
CA LEU A 98 -4.16 14.26 2.87
C LEU A 98 -5.45 15.08 2.87
N PHE A 99 -6.49 14.58 3.50
CA PHE A 99 -7.72 15.34 3.78
C PHE A 99 -7.65 15.88 5.20
N CYS A 100 -7.80 17.18 5.32
CA CYS A 100 -7.73 17.91 6.58
C CYS A 100 -9.10 18.44 6.95
N LYS A 101 -9.47 18.25 8.22
CA LYS A 101 -10.67 18.85 8.80
C LYS A 101 -10.23 19.77 9.93
N LYS A 102 -10.64 21.04 9.84
CA LYS A 102 -10.29 22.10 10.78
C LYS A 102 -11.55 22.76 11.33
N LYS A 103 -12.02 22.35 12.50
CA LYS A 103 -13.29 22.78 13.07
C LYS A 103 -14.47 22.55 12.10
N ASN A 104 -14.91 23.60 11.42
CA ASN A 104 -16.02 23.59 10.46
C ASN A 104 -15.57 23.56 8.99
N ASP A 105 -14.29 23.73 8.75
CA ASP A 105 -13.71 23.82 7.41
C ASP A 105 -13.00 22.53 7.04
N VAL A 106 -12.90 22.27 5.74
CA VAL A 106 -12.17 21.13 5.19
C VAL A 106 -11.30 21.59 4.03
N TYR A 107 -10.16 20.92 3.84
CA TYR A 107 -9.32 21.08 2.68
C TYR A 107 -8.56 19.79 2.40
N GLY A 108 -8.10 19.61 1.18
CA GLY A 108 -7.25 18.48 0.81
C GLY A 108 -5.95 18.96 0.20
N MET A 109 -4.93 18.12 0.33
CA MET A 109 -3.65 18.31 -0.33
C MET A 109 -3.27 17.03 -1.04
N PHE A 110 -3.04 17.10 -2.34
CA PHE A 110 -2.48 16.03 -3.13
C PHE A 110 -1.05 16.39 -3.54
N PHE A 111 -0.10 15.62 -3.05
CA PHE A 111 1.32 15.76 -3.35
C PHE A 111 1.66 14.85 -4.54
N ASP A 112 1.65 15.41 -5.75
CA ASP A 112 1.89 14.66 -6.98
C ASP A 112 3.39 14.41 -7.20
N ASN A 113 3.93 13.52 -6.37
CA ASN A 113 5.32 13.09 -6.42
C ASN A 113 5.38 11.57 -6.18
N THR A 114 6.04 10.84 -7.07
CA THR A 114 6.13 9.37 -7.05
C THR A 114 7.39 8.84 -6.35
N PHE A 115 8.28 9.71 -5.88
CA PHE A 115 9.41 9.30 -5.07
C PHE A 115 8.97 8.84 -3.68
N HIS A 116 9.86 8.14 -2.99
CA HIS A 116 9.68 7.81 -1.59
C HIS A 116 9.40 9.10 -0.81
N SER A 117 8.28 9.14 -0.14
CA SER A 117 7.84 10.35 0.56
C SER A 117 7.28 10.04 1.93
N TYR A 118 7.26 11.06 2.77
CA TYR A 118 6.98 10.96 4.20
C TYR A 118 5.98 12.02 4.61
N LEU A 119 5.09 11.66 5.52
CA LEU A 119 4.22 12.61 6.19
C LEU A 119 4.33 12.40 7.70
N ASN A 120 4.69 13.47 8.39
CA ASN A 120 4.63 13.52 9.84
C ASN A 120 3.50 14.47 10.25
N LEU A 121 2.50 13.94 10.92
CA LEU A 121 1.24 14.64 11.21
C LEU A 121 1.17 15.08 12.67
N GLY A 122 2.23 15.72 13.14
CA GLY A 122 2.36 16.22 14.50
C GLY A 122 2.96 15.21 15.49
N LYS A 123 3.52 14.10 15.03
CA LYS A 123 4.21 13.13 15.88
C LYS A 123 5.56 13.66 16.33
N GLU A 124 6.32 14.25 15.43
CA GLU A 124 7.62 14.87 15.72
C GLU A 124 7.48 16.12 16.58
N ASN A 125 6.50 16.97 16.25
CA ASN A 125 6.25 18.22 16.96
C ASN A 125 4.76 18.59 16.86
N PRO A 126 4.09 18.96 17.96
CA PRO A 126 2.67 19.30 17.96
C PRO A 126 2.32 20.64 17.30
N GLU A 127 3.28 21.46 16.92
CA GLU A 127 3.06 22.78 16.34
C GLU A 127 3.01 22.76 14.81
N TYR A 128 3.47 21.64 14.18
CA TYR A 128 3.49 21.52 12.73
C TYR A 128 3.25 20.08 12.24
N TYR A 129 2.87 19.98 11.00
CA TYR A 129 2.96 18.76 10.21
C TYR A 129 3.75 19.04 8.94
N PHE A 130 4.33 18.01 8.34
CA PHE A 130 5.13 18.18 7.14
C PHE A 130 5.00 17.04 6.15
N TYR A 131 5.25 17.35 4.90
CA TYR A 131 5.53 16.43 3.81
C TYR A 131 7.01 16.54 3.45
N GLY A 132 7.67 15.40 3.23
CA GLY A 132 9.05 15.30 2.73
C GLY A 132 9.15 14.24 1.65
N ALA A 133 10.05 14.42 0.68
CA ALA A 133 10.36 13.41 -0.34
C ALA A 133 11.86 13.38 -0.65
N ASP A 134 12.34 12.20 -1.03
CA ASP A 134 13.77 11.96 -1.27
C ASP A 134 14.26 12.62 -2.57
N ASP A 135 13.36 12.90 -3.53
CA ASP A 135 13.68 13.58 -4.78
C ASP A 135 12.38 14.03 -5.49
N GLY A 136 12.52 14.56 -6.70
CA GLY A 136 11.41 14.98 -7.57
C GLY A 136 11.01 16.45 -7.36
N ASN A 137 9.81 16.77 -7.80
CA ASN A 137 9.25 18.14 -7.70
C ASN A 137 8.26 18.25 -6.54
N LEU A 138 8.09 19.45 -6.03
CA LEU A 138 6.99 19.77 -5.13
C LEU A 138 5.77 20.24 -5.95
N ASP A 139 5.03 19.28 -6.50
CA ASP A 139 3.76 19.54 -7.19
C ASP A 139 2.61 19.30 -6.20
N LEU A 140 2.03 20.38 -5.70
CA LEU A 140 0.96 20.36 -4.71
C LEU A 140 -0.34 20.86 -5.31
N TYR A 141 -1.36 20.00 -5.31
CA TYR A 141 -2.74 20.38 -5.62
C TYR A 141 -3.51 20.63 -4.33
N PHE A 142 -4.13 21.78 -4.26
CA PHE A 142 -4.98 22.16 -3.14
C PHE A 142 -6.45 21.91 -3.51
N LEU A 143 -7.13 21.07 -2.74
CA LEU A 143 -8.52 20.69 -2.97
C LEU A 143 -9.41 21.46 -1.99
N GLY A 144 -10.42 22.14 -2.51
CA GLY A 144 -11.38 22.94 -1.74
C GLY A 144 -12.78 22.33 -1.74
N GLY A 145 -13.52 22.51 -0.65
CA GLY A 145 -14.89 22.04 -0.54
C GLY A 145 -15.55 22.48 0.77
N GLU A 146 -16.83 22.22 0.92
CA GLU A 146 -17.56 22.48 2.16
C GLU A 146 -17.52 21.28 3.11
N LYS A 147 -17.28 20.07 2.58
CA LYS A 147 -17.24 18.81 3.32
C LYS A 147 -16.22 17.83 2.70
N LEU A 148 -15.81 16.83 3.43
CA LEU A 148 -14.80 15.86 2.98
C LEU A 148 -15.18 15.12 1.68
N THR A 149 -16.48 14.90 1.43
CA THR A 149 -16.94 14.27 0.19
C THR A 149 -16.66 15.14 -1.05
N ASP A 150 -16.68 16.44 -0.92
CA ASP A 150 -16.40 17.37 -2.03
C ASP A 150 -14.91 17.28 -2.42
N LEU A 151 -14.03 17.14 -1.41
CA LEU A 151 -12.58 16.95 -1.65
C LEU A 151 -12.29 15.65 -2.40
N ILE A 152 -13.01 14.56 -2.08
CA ILE A 152 -12.91 13.30 -2.78
C ILE A 152 -13.42 13.45 -4.23
N GLU A 153 -14.49 14.21 -4.43
CA GLU A 153 -15.02 14.49 -5.75
C GLU A 153 -14.01 15.27 -6.62
N GLU A 154 -13.39 16.30 -6.08
CA GLU A 154 -12.34 17.07 -6.74
C GLU A 154 -11.11 16.22 -7.05
N TYR A 155 -10.62 15.46 -6.07
CA TYR A 155 -9.51 14.55 -6.26
C TYR A 155 -9.78 13.53 -7.38
N THR A 156 -10.94 12.88 -7.34
CA THR A 156 -11.29 11.86 -8.35
C THR A 156 -11.67 12.47 -9.71
N TYR A 157 -12.04 13.74 -9.76
CA TYR A 157 -12.16 14.48 -11.01
C TYR A 157 -10.78 14.67 -11.66
N LEU A 158 -9.78 15.01 -10.86
CA LEU A 158 -8.41 15.21 -11.33
C LEU A 158 -7.72 13.90 -11.75
N THR A 159 -7.85 12.85 -10.94
CA THR A 159 -7.09 11.59 -11.10
C THR A 159 -7.85 10.48 -11.82
N GLY A 160 -9.13 10.67 -12.05
CA GLY A 160 -10.02 9.67 -12.64
C GLY A 160 -10.93 9.00 -11.62
N ARG A 161 -12.16 8.70 -12.04
CA ARG A 161 -13.18 8.05 -11.21
C ARG A 161 -13.13 6.54 -11.42
N THR A 162 -13.21 5.79 -10.33
CA THR A 162 -13.33 4.33 -10.38
C THR A 162 -14.66 3.95 -11.05
N PRO A 163 -14.66 3.07 -12.05
CA PRO A 163 -15.88 2.51 -12.61
C PRO A 163 -16.70 1.78 -11.54
N LEU A 164 -18.02 1.79 -11.65
CA LEU A 164 -18.87 1.05 -10.74
C LEU A 164 -18.55 -0.45 -10.81
N PRO A 165 -18.09 -1.07 -9.72
CA PRO A 165 -17.71 -2.48 -9.73
C PRO A 165 -18.93 -3.39 -9.82
N GLN A 166 -18.72 -4.66 -10.20
CA GLN A 166 -19.76 -5.68 -10.14
C GLN A 166 -20.14 -5.95 -8.68
N ARG A 167 -21.42 -6.20 -8.42
CA ARG A 167 -21.94 -6.35 -7.05
C ARG A 167 -21.22 -7.42 -6.23
N TRP A 168 -20.86 -8.54 -6.84
CA TRP A 168 -20.18 -9.64 -6.16
C TRP A 168 -18.78 -9.27 -5.62
N THR A 169 -18.11 -8.26 -6.25
CA THR A 169 -16.79 -7.80 -5.80
C THR A 169 -16.85 -7.01 -4.49
N LEU A 170 -18.05 -6.61 -4.07
CA LEU A 170 -18.30 -5.91 -2.80
C LEU A 170 -18.70 -6.87 -1.67
N GLY A 171 -18.92 -8.15 -1.97
CA GLY A 171 -19.24 -9.18 -1.01
C GLY A 171 -17.98 -9.84 -0.43
N TYR A 172 -18.19 -10.83 0.43
CA TYR A 172 -17.08 -11.57 1.02
C TYR A 172 -16.38 -12.43 -0.02
N GLN A 173 -15.06 -12.39 -0.02
CA GLN A 173 -14.19 -13.16 -0.90
C GLN A 173 -13.21 -13.95 -0.04
N GLN A 174 -13.28 -15.26 -0.13
CA GLN A 174 -12.42 -16.16 0.63
C GLN A 174 -11.09 -16.34 -0.10
N SER A 175 -10.01 -15.95 0.56
CA SER A 175 -8.64 -16.13 0.11
C SER A 175 -7.79 -16.68 1.24
N ARG A 176 -6.92 -17.63 0.91
CA ARG A 176 -5.98 -18.19 1.86
C ARG A 176 -4.87 -18.95 1.13
N TRP A 177 -3.62 -18.81 1.54
CA TRP A 177 -2.58 -19.78 1.20
C TRP A 177 -2.83 -21.10 1.94
N GLY A 178 -2.85 -22.21 1.21
CA GLY A 178 -3.06 -23.54 1.77
C GLY A 178 -4.16 -24.38 1.13
N TYR A 179 -4.77 -23.94 0.02
CA TYR A 179 -5.62 -24.78 -0.82
C TYR A 179 -4.72 -25.57 -1.78
N GLN A 180 -4.27 -26.76 -1.35
CA GLN A 180 -3.23 -27.52 -2.03
C GLN A 180 -3.76 -28.45 -3.13
N CYS A 181 -5.09 -28.69 -3.16
CA CYS A 181 -5.73 -29.55 -4.15
C CYS A 181 -7.20 -29.16 -4.38
N ALA A 182 -7.82 -29.78 -5.37
CA ALA A 182 -9.22 -29.55 -5.71
C ALA A 182 -10.17 -29.82 -4.54
N GLU A 183 -9.85 -30.76 -3.68
CA GLU A 183 -10.70 -31.15 -2.54
C GLU A 183 -10.77 -30.04 -1.50
N ASP A 184 -9.64 -29.37 -1.21
CA ASP A 184 -9.64 -28.22 -0.28
C ASP A 184 -10.57 -27.10 -0.75
N ILE A 185 -10.66 -26.88 -2.06
CA ILE A 185 -11.57 -25.88 -2.65
C ILE A 185 -13.04 -26.33 -2.52
N ARG A 186 -13.32 -27.64 -2.72
CA ARG A 186 -14.67 -28.19 -2.53
C ARG A 186 -15.11 -28.07 -1.09
N ASP A 187 -14.26 -28.52 -0.17
CA ASP A 187 -14.55 -28.48 1.27
C ASP A 187 -14.88 -27.07 1.74
N VAL A 188 -14.09 -26.09 1.33
CA VAL A 188 -14.33 -24.70 1.71
C VAL A 188 -15.63 -24.16 1.11
N ALA A 189 -15.93 -24.51 -0.14
CA ALA A 189 -17.17 -24.10 -0.79
C ALA A 189 -18.40 -24.71 -0.13
N GLU A 190 -18.36 -26.01 0.18
CA GLU A 190 -19.41 -26.74 0.88
C GLU A 190 -19.66 -26.16 2.26
N HIS A 191 -18.61 -25.91 3.06
CA HIS A 191 -18.74 -25.34 4.40
C HIS A 191 -19.42 -23.97 4.39
N PHE A 192 -19.12 -23.09 3.42
CA PHE A 192 -19.81 -21.80 3.30
C PHE A 192 -21.32 -21.98 3.05
N ARG A 193 -21.73 -22.99 2.28
CA ARG A 193 -23.15 -23.26 1.98
C ARG A 193 -23.84 -23.99 3.11
N ASP A 194 -23.21 -24.99 3.71
CA ASP A 194 -23.77 -25.78 4.81
C ASP A 194 -24.01 -24.94 6.07
N LEU A 195 -23.12 -23.98 6.31
CA LEU A 195 -23.23 -23.07 7.45
C LEU A 195 -24.02 -21.78 7.13
N ASP A 196 -24.58 -21.67 5.92
CA ASP A 196 -25.32 -20.49 5.44
C ASP A 196 -24.52 -19.18 5.61
N ILE A 197 -23.20 -19.24 5.39
CA ILE A 197 -22.32 -18.07 5.45
C ILE A 197 -22.24 -17.45 4.05
N PRO A 198 -22.62 -16.17 3.89
CA PRO A 198 -22.52 -15.48 2.61
C PRO A 198 -21.05 -15.38 2.13
N CYS A 199 -20.80 -15.85 0.91
CA CYS A 199 -19.50 -15.73 0.25
C CYS A 199 -19.70 -15.68 -1.27
N ASP A 200 -19.11 -14.69 -1.92
CA ASP A 200 -19.27 -14.43 -3.35
C ASP A 200 -18.16 -15.03 -4.21
N ALA A 201 -16.96 -15.13 -3.68
CA ALA A 201 -15.82 -15.63 -4.44
C ALA A 201 -14.87 -16.49 -3.61
N ILE A 202 -14.21 -17.43 -4.29
CA ILE A 202 -13.11 -18.22 -3.75
C ILE A 202 -11.88 -17.97 -4.62
N HIS A 203 -10.76 -17.62 -3.98
CA HIS A 203 -9.48 -17.39 -4.62
C HIS A 203 -8.64 -18.67 -4.57
N PHE A 204 -8.16 -19.11 -5.73
CA PHE A 204 -7.13 -20.13 -5.83
C PHE A 204 -5.78 -19.45 -5.60
N ASP A 205 -5.08 -19.88 -4.55
CA ASP A 205 -3.75 -19.39 -4.22
C ASP A 205 -2.67 -20.15 -5.03
N ILE A 206 -1.41 -19.83 -4.84
CA ILE A 206 -0.26 -20.25 -5.66
C ILE A 206 -0.17 -21.77 -5.90
N ASP A 207 -0.71 -22.59 -5.02
CA ASP A 207 -0.61 -24.07 -5.08
C ASP A 207 -1.36 -24.71 -6.27
N TYR A 208 -2.23 -23.96 -6.97
CA TYR A 208 -2.87 -24.47 -8.20
C TYR A 208 -1.89 -24.54 -9.38
N MET A 209 -0.81 -23.79 -9.33
CA MET A 209 0.18 -23.73 -10.41
C MET A 209 1.02 -25.00 -10.47
N ASP A 210 1.49 -25.38 -11.66
CA ASP A 210 2.46 -26.44 -11.84
C ASP A 210 3.86 -25.97 -11.48
N GLY A 211 4.39 -26.44 -10.35
CA GLY A 211 5.69 -26.05 -9.83
C GLY A 211 5.85 -24.54 -9.67
N TYR A 212 4.75 -23.87 -9.32
CA TYR A 212 4.68 -22.42 -9.13
C TYR A 212 5.01 -21.57 -10.38
N ARG A 213 4.73 -22.11 -11.57
CA ARG A 213 4.83 -21.37 -12.82
C ARG A 213 3.51 -20.68 -13.11
N VAL A 214 3.52 -19.36 -13.22
CA VAL A 214 2.31 -18.59 -13.53
C VAL A 214 1.68 -19.05 -14.87
N PHE A 215 0.35 -18.92 -15.00
CA PHE A 215 -0.44 -19.39 -16.14
C PHE A 215 -0.36 -20.90 -16.43
N THR A 216 -0.01 -21.72 -15.42
CA THR A 216 -0.08 -23.17 -15.48
C THR A 216 -1.05 -23.73 -14.45
N TRP A 217 -1.44 -24.98 -14.62
CA TRP A 217 -2.23 -25.72 -13.65
C TRP A 217 -1.56 -27.06 -13.33
N ASN A 218 -1.62 -27.45 -12.08
CA ASN A 218 -1.16 -28.75 -11.64
C ASN A 218 -2.30 -29.78 -11.77
N ASP A 219 -2.36 -30.46 -12.91
CA ASP A 219 -3.41 -31.45 -13.22
C ASP A 219 -3.45 -32.62 -12.23
N ALA A 220 -2.31 -32.96 -11.62
CA ALA A 220 -2.26 -34.04 -10.64
C ALA A 220 -2.99 -33.69 -9.33
N LYS A 221 -2.99 -32.42 -8.95
CA LYS A 221 -3.64 -31.89 -7.73
C LYS A 221 -5.08 -31.42 -7.99
N TYR A 222 -5.33 -30.80 -9.13
CA TYR A 222 -6.60 -30.11 -9.41
C TYR A 222 -7.44 -30.78 -10.50
N GLY A 223 -6.93 -31.85 -11.14
CA GLY A 223 -7.62 -32.51 -12.23
C GLY A 223 -7.80 -31.59 -13.43
N LYS A 224 -9.00 -31.59 -14.02
CA LYS A 224 -9.35 -30.65 -15.09
C LYS A 224 -9.86 -29.34 -14.49
N PRO A 225 -9.10 -28.25 -14.55
CA PRO A 225 -9.46 -26.99 -13.89
C PRO A 225 -10.82 -26.45 -14.30
N GLY A 226 -11.16 -26.60 -15.59
CA GLY A 226 -12.46 -26.16 -16.12
C GLY A 226 -13.66 -26.87 -15.47
N ASP A 227 -13.53 -28.16 -15.15
CA ASP A 227 -14.59 -28.92 -14.48
C ASP A 227 -14.78 -28.46 -13.04
N LEU A 228 -13.67 -28.28 -12.30
CA LEU A 228 -13.70 -27.75 -10.94
C LEU A 228 -14.31 -26.36 -10.88
N ILE A 229 -13.86 -25.46 -11.74
CA ILE A 229 -14.40 -24.09 -11.84
C ILE A 229 -15.90 -24.11 -12.14
N ALA A 230 -16.35 -24.97 -13.04
CA ALA A 230 -17.77 -25.12 -13.39
C ALA A 230 -18.60 -25.66 -12.20
N GLU A 231 -18.02 -26.57 -11.39
CA GLU A 231 -18.63 -27.12 -10.19
C GLU A 231 -18.82 -26.02 -9.12
N ILE A 232 -17.77 -25.27 -8.80
CA ILE A 232 -17.79 -24.19 -7.82
C ILE A 232 -18.74 -23.07 -8.27
N LYS A 233 -18.77 -22.75 -9.55
CA LYS A 233 -19.70 -21.78 -10.14
C LYS A 233 -21.17 -22.20 -9.98
N LYS A 234 -21.50 -23.49 -10.07
CA LYS A 234 -22.87 -24.00 -9.84
C LYS A 234 -23.34 -23.77 -8.40
N GLN A 235 -22.43 -23.71 -7.44
CA GLN A 235 -22.74 -23.37 -6.04
C GLN A 235 -22.89 -21.86 -5.80
N GLY A 236 -22.79 -21.04 -6.87
CA GLY A 236 -23.00 -19.59 -6.83
C GLY A 236 -21.73 -18.77 -6.53
N PHE A 237 -20.56 -19.39 -6.50
CA PHE A 237 -19.30 -18.66 -6.31
C PHE A 237 -18.73 -18.13 -7.64
N LYS A 238 -18.01 -17.05 -7.56
CA LYS A 238 -17.00 -16.66 -8.54
C LYS A 238 -15.67 -17.29 -8.15
N THR A 239 -14.82 -17.53 -9.13
CA THR A 239 -13.47 -18.03 -8.90
C THR A 239 -12.45 -17.02 -9.40
N VAL A 240 -11.41 -16.80 -8.64
CA VAL A 240 -10.30 -15.93 -8.97
C VAL A 240 -9.02 -16.72 -8.80
N THR A 241 -8.11 -16.65 -9.75
CA THR A 241 -6.78 -17.24 -9.65
C THR A 241 -5.77 -16.14 -9.34
N ILE A 242 -4.94 -16.33 -8.35
CA ILE A 242 -3.81 -15.44 -8.09
C ILE A 242 -2.79 -15.56 -9.22
N ILE A 243 -2.13 -14.49 -9.59
CA ILE A 243 -1.01 -14.51 -10.53
C ILE A 243 0.31 -14.48 -9.77
N ASP A 244 0.44 -13.53 -8.84
CA ASP A 244 1.66 -13.33 -8.05
C ASP A 244 2.91 -13.31 -8.95
N PRO A 245 3.10 -12.24 -9.74
CA PRO A 245 3.83 -12.25 -11.01
C PRO A 245 5.36 -12.29 -10.87
N GLY A 246 5.90 -13.47 -10.58
CA GLY A 246 7.32 -13.78 -10.77
C GLY A 246 7.44 -14.85 -11.84
N THR A 247 8.19 -14.60 -12.92
CA THR A 247 8.42 -15.60 -13.96
C THR A 247 9.55 -16.49 -13.53
N LYS A 248 9.24 -17.71 -13.08
CA LYS A 248 10.25 -18.67 -12.64
C LYS A 248 11.34 -18.85 -13.70
N VAL A 249 12.59 -18.76 -13.29
CA VAL A 249 13.74 -19.06 -14.17
C VAL A 249 13.77 -20.55 -14.44
N ASP A 250 13.32 -20.93 -15.63
CA ASP A 250 13.25 -22.31 -16.08
C ASP A 250 13.25 -22.36 -17.62
N PRO A 251 14.31 -22.92 -18.24
CA PRO A 251 14.46 -22.91 -19.70
C PRO A 251 13.38 -23.72 -20.43
N ASP A 252 12.70 -24.66 -19.74
CA ASP A 252 11.61 -25.45 -20.30
C ASP A 252 10.23 -24.77 -20.10
N TYR A 253 10.18 -23.68 -19.35
CA TYR A 253 8.96 -22.93 -19.12
C TYR A 253 8.72 -21.89 -20.22
N PHE A 254 7.57 -21.99 -20.88
CA PHE A 254 7.27 -21.21 -22.09
C PHE A 254 7.37 -19.70 -21.89
N MET A 255 6.94 -19.15 -20.73
CA MET A 255 7.00 -17.73 -20.47
C MET A 255 8.43 -17.24 -20.22
N CYS A 256 9.23 -18.02 -19.51
CA CYS A 256 10.63 -17.68 -19.31
C CYS A 256 11.36 -17.63 -20.66
N LYS A 257 11.17 -18.64 -21.48
CA LYS A 257 11.77 -18.72 -22.84
C LYS A 257 11.30 -17.55 -23.73
N GLU A 258 10.01 -17.31 -23.82
CA GLU A 258 9.46 -16.21 -24.65
C GLU A 258 9.93 -14.84 -24.14
N GLY A 259 9.97 -14.65 -22.81
CA GLY A 259 10.43 -13.42 -22.18
C GLY A 259 11.91 -13.11 -22.48
N GLU A 260 12.78 -14.12 -22.41
CA GLU A 260 14.19 -13.99 -22.76
C GLU A 260 14.40 -13.73 -24.25
N GLU A 261 13.74 -14.52 -25.11
CA GLU A 261 13.87 -14.41 -26.58
C GLU A 261 13.43 -13.02 -27.11
N ASN A 262 12.47 -12.38 -26.43
CA ASN A 262 11.94 -11.09 -26.85
C ASN A 262 12.35 -9.90 -25.98
N GLY A 263 13.16 -10.13 -24.94
CA GLY A 263 13.64 -9.08 -24.05
C GLY A 263 12.54 -8.38 -23.26
N TYR A 264 11.56 -9.14 -22.74
CA TYR A 264 10.43 -8.59 -22.00
C TYR A 264 10.74 -8.37 -20.52
N PHE A 265 11.80 -8.98 -20.00
CA PHE A 265 12.16 -8.87 -18.60
C PHE A 265 12.85 -7.55 -18.27
N ALA A 266 12.69 -7.12 -17.01
CA ALA A 266 13.48 -6.02 -16.48
C ALA A 266 14.97 -6.35 -16.53
N THR A 267 15.79 -5.35 -16.80
CA THR A 267 17.24 -5.48 -16.85
C THR A 267 17.89 -4.58 -15.80
N ASP A 268 19.07 -4.98 -15.35
CA ASP A 268 19.93 -4.12 -14.55
C ASP A 268 20.55 -2.99 -15.39
N THR A 269 21.36 -2.12 -14.79
CA THR A 269 22.04 -1.01 -15.46
C THR A 269 23.09 -1.45 -16.49
N GLN A 270 23.43 -2.73 -16.52
CA GLN A 270 24.37 -3.34 -17.47
C GLN A 270 23.67 -4.06 -18.62
N GLY A 271 22.33 -4.13 -18.57
CA GLY A 271 21.51 -4.79 -19.58
C GLY A 271 21.35 -6.29 -19.37
N THR A 272 21.71 -6.81 -18.19
CA THR A 272 21.48 -8.21 -17.81
C THR A 272 20.07 -8.36 -17.26
N THR A 273 19.36 -9.45 -17.60
CA THR A 273 18.05 -9.74 -17.04
C THR A 273 18.12 -9.73 -15.50
N TYR A 274 17.25 -8.95 -14.89
CA TYR A 274 17.17 -8.88 -13.43
C TYR A 274 16.51 -10.15 -12.90
N VAL A 275 17.19 -10.84 -12.01
CA VAL A 275 16.71 -12.05 -11.34
C VAL A 275 16.78 -11.84 -9.84
N ASN A 276 15.73 -12.22 -9.13
CA ASN A 276 15.69 -12.20 -7.67
C ASN A 276 15.06 -13.49 -7.13
N GLU A 277 15.38 -13.84 -5.90
CA GLU A 277 14.75 -14.97 -5.24
C GLU A 277 13.40 -14.53 -4.64
N VAL A 278 12.33 -15.18 -5.09
CA VAL A 278 10.98 -15.04 -4.55
C VAL A 278 10.42 -16.42 -4.20
N TRP A 279 9.14 -16.55 -3.85
CA TRP A 279 8.56 -17.82 -3.41
C TRP A 279 8.66 -19.01 -4.41
N PRO A 280 8.71 -18.88 -5.76
CA PRO A 280 9.00 -20.00 -6.66
C PRO A 280 10.51 -20.35 -6.77
N GLY A 281 11.40 -19.60 -6.17
CA GLY A 281 12.85 -19.59 -6.37
C GLY A 281 13.29 -18.41 -7.21
N ASP A 282 14.35 -18.61 -8.02
CA ASP A 282 14.80 -17.56 -8.95
C ASP A 282 13.70 -17.23 -9.97
N ALA A 283 13.36 -15.93 -10.08
CA ALA A 283 12.32 -15.42 -10.97
C ALA A 283 12.64 -13.98 -11.46
#